data_fa9d47061625f60a691d4bd15d6f3bcc
#
_entry.id   fa9d47061625f60a691d4bd15d6f3bcc
#
_cell.length_a   1.000
_cell.length_b   1.000
_cell.length_c   1.000
_cell.angle_alpha   90.00
_cell.angle_beta   90.00
_cell.angle_gamma   90.00
#
_symmetry.space_group_name_H-M   'P 1'
#
loop_
_entity.id
_entity.type
_entity.pdbx_description
1 polymer ?
#
loop_
_entity_poly.entity_id
_entity_poly.type
_entity_poly.pdbx_seq_one_letter_code
_entity_poly.pdbx_strand_id
1 'polypeptide(L)'
;TDVSVSSGATYDVDTTETIQSLSGAGNVSLANGITLTTGDTNDQTFSGVISGAGNLVKVGSGTLTLSGINNSYTGTTTISAGAFTVSGRLGSGTHSSNIINNSSLNFTSSSAQTLSGVISGTGLLTKSGSGTLTLSGANTYSGTTTISGGTISISADSGLGAAPGTATAGHLTLNGGILQSTADFTLNSNRGIALGTSHGTINVDGSATLTYGGIIAGSNNLTKGENGTLLLSGANTYSGNTIISAGNLSLIHI
;
A
#
# COMPACT_ATOMS: atom_id res chain seq x y z
N THR A 1 16.51 -8.64 23.08
CA THR A 1 17.16 -9.85 22.54
C THR A 1 16.92 -9.93 21.05
N ASP A 2 17.95 -10.24 20.26
CA ASP A 2 17.82 -10.55 18.84
C ASP A 2 17.35 -12.00 18.66
N VAL A 3 16.42 -12.21 17.75
CA VAL A 3 15.92 -13.55 17.41
C VAL A 3 16.20 -13.82 15.94
N SER A 4 16.99 -14.88 15.69
CA SER A 4 17.23 -15.40 14.34
C SER A 4 16.72 -16.82 14.26
N VAL A 5 15.72 -17.07 13.42
CA VAL A 5 15.08 -18.38 13.27
C VAL A 5 15.67 -19.10 12.07
N SER A 6 16.45 -20.14 12.30
CA SER A 6 17.08 -20.93 11.23
C SER A 6 16.02 -21.67 10.40
N SER A 7 16.33 -21.94 9.13
CA SER A 7 15.45 -22.73 8.26
C SER A 7 15.11 -24.08 8.90
N GLY A 8 13.83 -24.45 8.89
CA GLY A 8 13.31 -25.67 9.53
C GLY A 8 13.03 -25.56 11.03
N ALA A 9 13.46 -24.46 11.71
CA ALA A 9 13.10 -24.19 13.08
C ALA A 9 11.80 -23.38 13.17
N THR A 10 11.16 -23.42 14.33
CA THR A 10 9.98 -22.60 14.65
C THR A 10 10.24 -21.86 15.97
N TYR A 11 9.93 -20.58 15.96
CA TYR A 11 9.86 -19.73 17.14
C TYR A 11 8.39 -19.62 17.56
N ASP A 12 8.00 -20.36 18.59
CA ASP A 12 6.66 -20.33 19.15
C ASP A 12 6.54 -19.20 20.15
N VAL A 13 5.60 -18.29 19.90
CA VAL A 13 5.32 -17.12 20.73
C VAL A 13 3.99 -17.36 21.44
N ASP A 14 4.07 -17.95 22.64
CA ASP A 14 2.92 -18.33 23.46
C ASP A 14 2.57 -17.28 24.52
N THR A 15 3.42 -16.29 24.70
CA THR A 15 3.21 -15.15 25.60
C THR A 15 3.53 -13.84 24.87
N THR A 16 2.86 -12.76 25.27
CA THR A 16 3.18 -11.43 24.70
C THR A 16 4.61 -11.05 25.08
N GLU A 17 5.41 -10.75 24.06
CA GLU A 17 6.82 -10.45 24.27
C GLU A 17 7.36 -9.37 23.32
N THR A 18 8.52 -8.84 23.68
CA THR A 18 9.25 -7.85 22.89
C THR A 18 10.66 -8.36 22.63
N ILE A 19 11.02 -8.40 21.35
CA ILE A 19 12.37 -8.71 20.87
C ILE A 19 12.97 -7.49 20.16
N GLN A 20 14.30 -7.38 20.13
CA GLN A 20 14.98 -6.29 19.41
C GLN A 20 14.86 -6.46 17.91
N SER A 21 15.15 -7.67 17.41
CA SER A 21 15.11 -7.94 15.98
C SER A 21 14.54 -9.32 15.68
N LEU A 22 13.96 -9.46 14.50
CA LEU A 22 13.48 -10.73 13.94
C LEU A 22 14.13 -10.94 12.58
N SER A 23 14.87 -12.05 12.43
CA SER A 23 15.54 -12.42 11.18
C SER A 23 15.52 -13.92 10.95
N GLY A 24 15.98 -14.37 9.79
CA GLY A 24 16.10 -15.77 9.44
C GLY A 24 15.04 -16.28 8.48
N ALA A 25 15.04 -17.60 8.24
CA ALA A 25 14.23 -18.29 7.25
C ALA A 25 13.34 -19.40 7.84
N GLY A 26 13.30 -19.53 9.15
CA GLY A 26 12.43 -20.46 9.86
C GLY A 26 11.02 -19.91 10.01
N ASN A 27 10.21 -20.53 10.85
CA ASN A 27 8.83 -20.13 11.08
C ASN A 27 8.69 -19.34 12.40
N VAL A 28 7.68 -18.48 12.44
CA VAL A 28 7.18 -17.88 13.68
C VAL A 28 5.71 -18.26 13.83
N SER A 29 5.34 -18.77 15.00
CA SER A 29 3.96 -19.13 15.32
C SER A 29 3.47 -18.20 16.44
N LEU A 30 2.43 -17.41 16.15
CA LEU A 30 1.86 -16.46 17.10
C LEU A 30 0.57 -17.03 17.69
N ALA A 31 0.57 -17.37 18.97
CA ALA A 31 -0.62 -17.88 19.64
C ALA A 31 -1.75 -16.83 19.66
N ASN A 32 -2.99 -17.29 19.76
CA ASN A 32 -4.16 -16.41 19.76
C ASN A 32 -4.14 -15.41 20.93
N GLY A 33 -4.40 -14.14 20.61
CA GLY A 33 -4.43 -13.05 21.60
C GLY A 33 -3.05 -12.57 22.05
N ILE A 34 -1.98 -13.16 21.54
CA ILE A 34 -0.59 -12.80 21.87
C ILE A 34 -0.09 -11.71 20.91
N THR A 35 0.84 -10.91 21.40
CA THR A 35 1.50 -9.87 20.61
C THR A 35 3.01 -10.08 20.60
N LEU A 36 3.58 -10.23 19.42
CA LEU A 36 5.01 -10.12 19.21
C LEU A 36 5.36 -8.68 18.80
N THR A 37 6.15 -8.00 19.62
CA THR A 37 6.72 -6.69 19.31
C THR A 37 8.17 -6.87 18.87
N THR A 38 8.54 -6.29 17.73
CA THR A 38 9.91 -6.37 17.19
C THR A 38 10.32 -5.08 16.48
N GLY A 39 11.59 -4.78 16.54
CA GLY A 39 12.24 -3.69 15.81
C GLY A 39 13.16 -2.85 16.67
N ASP A 40 14.28 -2.49 16.08
CA ASP A 40 15.30 -1.60 16.64
C ASP A 40 15.65 -0.48 15.62
N THR A 41 16.88 -0.01 15.62
CA THR A 41 17.36 0.99 14.66
C THR A 41 17.91 0.39 13.36
N ASN A 42 18.08 -0.93 13.30
CA ASN A 42 18.69 -1.63 12.16
C ASN A 42 17.61 -2.21 11.25
N ASP A 43 17.96 -2.34 9.98
CA ASP A 43 17.12 -3.00 8.99
C ASP A 43 17.24 -4.52 9.13
N GLN A 44 16.10 -5.20 9.19
CA GLN A 44 16.01 -6.65 9.34
C GLN A 44 15.19 -7.26 8.20
N THR A 45 15.58 -8.47 7.81
CA THR A 45 14.80 -9.27 6.85
C THR A 45 14.44 -10.61 7.45
N PHE A 46 13.16 -10.90 7.47
CA PHE A 46 12.60 -12.20 7.80
C PHE A 46 12.08 -12.87 6.55
N SER A 47 12.70 -13.97 6.13
CA SER A 47 12.36 -14.71 4.92
C SER A 47 11.51 -15.95 5.17
N GLY A 48 11.26 -16.25 6.43
CA GLY A 48 10.39 -17.34 6.85
C GLY A 48 8.92 -16.97 6.79
N VAL A 49 8.10 -17.77 7.47
CA VAL A 49 6.65 -17.60 7.54
C VAL A 49 6.24 -17.22 8.96
N ILE A 50 5.48 -16.13 9.07
CA ILE A 50 4.76 -15.80 10.29
C ILE A 50 3.33 -16.32 10.15
N SER A 51 2.88 -17.12 11.13
CA SER A 51 1.57 -17.77 11.15
C SER A 51 0.87 -17.61 12.50
N GLY A 52 -0.37 -18.09 12.62
CA GLY A 52 -1.14 -18.05 13.86
C GLY A 52 -2.13 -16.90 13.94
N ALA A 53 -2.74 -16.71 15.12
CA ALA A 53 -3.80 -15.72 15.32
C ALA A 53 -3.37 -14.53 16.20
N GLY A 54 -2.09 -14.45 16.55
CA GLY A 54 -1.53 -13.33 17.33
C GLY A 54 -1.22 -12.11 16.49
N ASN A 55 -0.91 -11.02 17.17
CA ASN A 55 -0.62 -9.71 16.59
C ASN A 55 0.89 -9.50 16.37
N LEU A 56 1.22 -8.68 15.40
CA LEU A 56 2.59 -8.25 15.12
C LEU A 56 2.71 -6.73 15.27
N VAL A 57 3.65 -6.27 16.10
CA VAL A 57 3.94 -4.85 16.30
C VAL A 57 5.37 -4.55 15.87
N LYS A 58 5.51 -3.66 14.87
CA LYS A 58 6.80 -3.13 14.43
C LYS A 58 7.10 -1.82 15.14
N VAL A 59 8.20 -1.79 15.90
CA VAL A 59 8.74 -0.61 16.59
C VAL A 59 10.14 -0.27 16.07
N GLY A 60 10.79 0.76 16.64
CA GLY A 60 12.13 1.17 16.25
C GLY A 60 12.19 1.81 14.87
N SER A 61 13.24 2.56 14.58
CA SER A 61 13.39 3.36 13.34
C SER A 61 13.85 2.57 12.12
N GLY A 62 14.40 1.36 12.29
CA GLY A 62 14.82 0.50 11.20
C GLY A 62 13.65 -0.12 10.42
N THR A 63 13.96 -0.83 9.36
CA THR A 63 13.00 -1.54 8.50
C THR A 63 12.87 -2.99 8.93
N LEU A 64 11.63 -3.50 9.06
CA LEU A 64 11.36 -4.93 9.04
C LEU A 64 10.84 -5.32 7.66
N THR A 65 11.60 -6.15 6.94
CA THR A 65 11.18 -6.70 5.64
C THR A 65 10.69 -8.13 5.80
N LEU A 66 9.42 -8.38 5.45
CA LEU A 66 8.89 -9.72 5.29
C LEU A 66 9.04 -10.15 3.83
N SER A 67 9.98 -11.05 3.58
CA SER A 67 10.24 -11.60 2.24
C SER A 67 9.64 -12.99 2.02
N GLY A 68 9.13 -13.63 3.07
CA GLY A 68 8.38 -14.88 2.98
C GLY A 68 7.09 -14.71 2.16
N ILE A 69 6.72 -15.77 1.42
CA ILE A 69 5.62 -15.71 0.45
C ILE A 69 4.25 -16.15 1.02
N ASN A 70 4.16 -16.48 2.29
CA ASN A 70 2.92 -16.98 2.90
C ASN A 70 2.82 -16.59 4.40
N ASN A 71 3.03 -15.31 4.71
CA ASN A 71 2.84 -14.83 6.09
C ASN A 71 1.35 -14.85 6.44
N SER A 72 0.87 -15.94 7.04
CA SER A 72 -0.55 -16.28 7.18
C SER A 72 -1.15 -15.95 8.55
N TYR A 73 -0.45 -15.18 9.38
CA TYR A 73 -1.03 -14.72 10.65
C TYR A 73 -2.29 -13.88 10.42
N THR A 74 -3.25 -14.01 11.34
CA THR A 74 -4.57 -13.38 11.22
C THR A 74 -4.81 -12.26 12.24
N GLY A 75 -3.85 -12.00 13.12
CA GLY A 75 -3.91 -10.87 14.03
C GLY A 75 -3.61 -9.53 13.36
N THR A 76 -3.80 -8.44 14.09
CA THR A 76 -3.52 -7.09 13.61
C THR A 76 -2.01 -6.86 13.46
N THR A 77 -1.62 -6.18 12.39
CA THR A 77 -0.28 -5.62 12.25
C THR A 77 -0.27 -4.16 12.67
N THR A 78 0.59 -3.78 13.61
CA THR A 78 0.75 -2.36 14.01
C THR A 78 2.17 -1.89 13.65
N ILE A 79 2.26 -0.82 12.87
CA ILE A 79 3.51 -0.17 12.51
C ILE A 79 3.61 1.11 13.32
N SER A 80 4.33 1.08 14.43
CA SER A 80 4.45 2.21 15.35
C SER A 80 5.57 3.17 14.93
N ALA A 81 6.67 2.66 14.37
CA ALA A 81 7.81 3.44 13.92
C ALA A 81 8.62 2.72 12.83
N GLY A 82 9.47 3.46 12.11
CA GLY A 82 10.31 2.94 11.03
C GLY A 82 9.50 2.47 9.83
N ALA A 83 9.96 1.41 9.17
CA ALA A 83 9.29 0.89 8.00
C ALA A 83 8.92 -0.60 8.14
N PHE A 84 7.76 -0.96 7.65
CA PHE A 84 7.33 -2.34 7.44
C PHE A 84 7.23 -2.60 5.94
N THR A 85 8.07 -3.47 5.43
CA THR A 85 8.18 -3.74 3.99
C THR A 85 7.73 -5.17 3.69
N VAL A 86 6.80 -5.31 2.77
CA VAL A 86 6.34 -6.59 2.24
C VAL A 86 6.95 -6.78 0.86
N SER A 87 8.02 -7.57 0.78
CA SER A 87 8.66 -7.97 -0.48
C SER A 87 8.23 -9.38 -0.93
N GLY A 88 7.72 -10.18 0.01
CA GLY A 88 7.02 -11.43 -0.23
C GLY A 88 5.51 -11.23 -0.36
N ARG A 89 4.72 -11.97 0.44
CA ARG A 89 3.26 -11.82 0.50
C ARG A 89 2.72 -12.01 1.92
N LEU A 90 1.63 -11.32 2.21
CA LEU A 90 0.77 -11.56 3.35
C LEU A 90 -0.33 -12.56 2.94
N GLY A 91 -0.52 -13.61 3.73
CA GLY A 91 -1.34 -14.73 3.36
C GLY A 91 -0.86 -15.40 2.07
N SER A 92 -1.73 -16.13 1.40
CA SER A 92 -1.46 -16.68 0.06
C SER A 92 -1.74 -15.68 -1.07
N GLY A 93 -1.57 -14.38 -0.79
CA GLY A 93 -1.89 -13.29 -1.72
C GLY A 93 -3.17 -12.53 -1.35
N THR A 94 -3.89 -12.96 -0.30
CA THR A 94 -5.00 -12.22 0.32
C THR A 94 -4.76 -12.15 1.81
N HIS A 95 -4.87 -10.94 2.38
CA HIS A 95 -4.75 -10.68 3.80
C HIS A 95 -5.94 -9.86 4.27
N SER A 96 -6.71 -10.43 5.20
CA SER A 96 -7.96 -9.83 5.68
C SER A 96 -7.83 -9.11 7.03
N SER A 97 -6.65 -9.22 7.66
CA SER A 97 -6.43 -8.59 8.96
C SER A 97 -6.17 -7.09 8.82
N ASN A 98 -6.51 -6.36 9.87
CA ASN A 98 -6.30 -4.92 9.89
C ASN A 98 -4.81 -4.57 10.02
N ILE A 99 -4.45 -3.42 9.45
CA ILE A 99 -3.11 -2.84 9.59
C ILE A 99 -3.26 -1.43 10.19
N ILE A 100 -2.64 -1.19 11.33
CA ILE A 100 -2.54 0.14 11.94
C ILE A 100 -1.17 0.71 11.53
N ASN A 101 -1.17 1.59 10.55
CA ASN A 101 0.06 2.18 10.02
C ASN A 101 0.24 3.60 10.56
N ASN A 102 1.13 3.79 11.52
CA ASN A 102 1.48 5.10 12.06
C ASN A 102 2.86 5.60 11.57
N SER A 103 3.49 4.88 10.63
CA SER A 103 4.81 5.25 10.11
C SER A 103 4.92 4.97 8.60
N SER A 104 5.55 3.90 8.15
CA SER A 104 5.71 3.60 6.73
C SER A 104 5.37 2.16 6.41
N LEU A 105 4.41 1.96 5.51
CA LEU A 105 4.02 0.66 4.96
C LEU A 105 4.43 0.59 3.48
N ASN A 106 5.30 -0.37 3.13
CA ASN A 106 5.86 -0.48 1.79
C ASN A 106 5.55 -1.84 1.17
N PHE A 107 5.08 -1.83 -0.08
CA PHE A 107 4.89 -3.04 -0.89
C PHE A 107 5.87 -3.04 -2.07
N THR A 108 6.89 -3.90 -1.99
CA THR A 108 7.96 -4.03 -3.00
C THR A 108 7.85 -5.35 -3.78
N SER A 109 6.84 -6.17 -3.48
CA SER A 109 6.63 -7.47 -4.12
C SER A 109 6.30 -7.35 -5.60
N SER A 110 6.82 -8.28 -6.41
CA SER A 110 6.40 -8.49 -7.80
C SER A 110 5.14 -9.35 -7.93
N SER A 111 4.69 -9.95 -6.85
CA SER A 111 3.46 -10.76 -6.81
C SER A 111 2.24 -9.92 -6.51
N ALA A 112 1.07 -10.38 -6.96
CA ALA A 112 -0.19 -9.76 -6.60
C ALA A 112 -0.50 -9.97 -5.10
N GLN A 113 -1.07 -8.93 -4.48
CA GLN A 113 -1.50 -8.92 -3.08
C GLN A 113 -2.84 -8.21 -2.95
N THR A 114 -3.79 -8.83 -2.26
CA THR A 114 -5.05 -8.19 -1.86
C THR A 114 -5.04 -7.94 -0.37
N LEU A 115 -5.35 -6.71 0.03
CA LEU A 115 -5.62 -6.32 1.40
C LEU A 115 -7.11 -6.02 1.52
N SER A 116 -7.86 -6.89 2.20
CA SER A 116 -9.29 -6.73 2.43
C SER A 116 -9.61 -6.24 3.86
N GLY A 117 -8.65 -6.30 4.77
CA GLY A 117 -8.72 -5.63 6.06
C GLY A 117 -8.55 -4.11 5.94
N VAL A 118 -8.90 -3.39 6.99
CA VAL A 118 -8.77 -1.93 7.05
C VAL A 118 -7.32 -1.54 7.34
N ILE A 119 -6.77 -0.66 6.51
CA ILE A 119 -5.54 0.07 6.83
C ILE A 119 -5.95 1.39 7.48
N SER A 120 -5.47 1.64 8.69
CA SER A 120 -5.73 2.86 9.48
C SER A 120 -4.43 3.51 9.93
N GLY A 121 -4.53 4.65 10.66
CA GLY A 121 -3.37 5.36 11.20
C GLY A 121 -2.95 6.56 10.35
N THR A 122 -1.78 7.13 10.65
CA THR A 122 -1.29 8.38 10.04
C THR A 122 -0.11 8.16 9.08
N GLY A 123 0.32 6.93 8.91
CA GLY A 123 1.52 6.57 8.16
C GLY A 123 1.34 6.59 6.64
N LEU A 124 2.46 6.54 5.96
CA LEU A 124 2.57 6.58 4.51
C LEU A 124 2.37 5.19 3.90
N LEU A 125 1.80 5.13 2.69
CA LEU A 125 1.73 3.92 1.88
C LEU A 125 2.57 4.07 0.61
N THR A 126 3.53 3.17 0.40
CA THR A 126 4.35 3.15 -0.82
C THR A 126 4.19 1.81 -1.54
N LYS A 127 3.92 1.88 -2.84
CA LYS A 127 3.91 0.74 -3.75
C LYS A 127 5.01 0.92 -4.81
N SER A 128 6.02 0.04 -4.80
CA SER A 128 7.17 0.14 -5.72
C SER A 128 7.50 -1.15 -6.47
N GLY A 129 7.06 -2.31 -6.00
CA GLY A 129 7.23 -3.56 -6.74
C GLY A 129 6.34 -3.63 -7.99
N SER A 130 6.64 -4.52 -8.93
CA SER A 130 5.91 -4.65 -10.20
C SER A 130 4.53 -5.32 -10.07
N GLY A 131 4.24 -5.99 -8.95
CA GLY A 131 2.94 -6.65 -8.73
C GLY A 131 1.79 -5.68 -8.53
N THR A 132 0.56 -6.21 -8.52
CA THR A 132 -0.65 -5.45 -8.19
C THR A 132 -0.96 -5.52 -6.71
N LEU A 133 -1.19 -4.38 -6.07
CA LEU A 133 -1.74 -4.26 -4.72
C LEU A 133 -3.21 -3.86 -4.83
N THR A 134 -4.12 -4.78 -4.51
CA THR A 134 -5.55 -4.50 -4.46
C THR A 134 -5.93 -4.09 -3.03
N LEU A 135 -6.49 -2.88 -2.89
CA LEU A 135 -6.96 -2.33 -1.63
C LEU A 135 -8.49 -2.36 -1.62
N SER A 136 -9.06 -3.44 -1.10
CA SER A 136 -10.52 -3.63 -1.06
C SER A 136 -11.15 -3.32 0.29
N GLY A 137 -10.34 -3.08 1.33
CA GLY A 137 -10.81 -2.60 2.62
C GLY A 137 -11.26 -1.13 2.56
N ALA A 138 -12.21 -0.74 3.42
CA ALA A 138 -12.57 0.67 3.62
C ALA A 138 -11.49 1.36 4.49
N ASN A 139 -10.39 1.72 3.85
CA ASN A 139 -9.21 2.25 4.53
C ASN A 139 -9.45 3.65 5.11
N THR A 140 -8.79 3.94 6.23
CA THR A 140 -8.94 5.20 6.96
C THR A 140 -7.60 5.87 7.29
N TYR A 141 -6.47 5.33 6.79
CA TYR A 141 -5.17 5.99 6.98
C TYR A 141 -5.16 7.40 6.37
N SER A 142 -4.47 8.33 7.00
CA SER A 142 -4.45 9.73 6.58
C SER A 142 -3.14 10.17 5.92
N GLY A 143 -2.13 9.31 5.88
CA GLY A 143 -0.87 9.61 5.22
C GLY A 143 -0.96 9.59 3.71
N THR A 144 0.09 10.04 3.03
CA THR A 144 0.15 10.09 1.57
C THR A 144 0.35 8.69 0.98
N THR A 145 -0.10 8.51 -0.26
CA THR A 145 0.12 7.29 -1.04
C THR A 145 1.04 7.59 -2.23
N THR A 146 2.12 6.82 -2.37
CA THR A 146 3.04 6.90 -3.50
C THR A 146 3.03 5.60 -4.29
N ILE A 147 2.84 5.69 -5.60
CA ILE A 147 2.91 4.54 -6.52
C ILE A 147 4.09 4.76 -7.45
N SER A 148 5.22 4.11 -7.16
CA SER A 148 6.46 4.24 -7.93
C SER A 148 6.77 3.01 -8.80
N GLY A 149 5.90 1.99 -8.74
CA GLY A 149 5.98 0.81 -9.61
C GLY A 149 4.77 -0.10 -9.44
N GLY A 150 4.49 -0.91 -10.45
CA GLY A 150 3.33 -1.78 -10.49
C GLY A 150 2.00 -1.03 -10.38
N THR A 151 1.02 -1.64 -9.76
CA THR A 151 -0.35 -1.13 -9.73
C THR A 151 -0.90 -1.08 -8.31
N ILE A 152 -1.58 0.01 -7.93
CA ILE A 152 -2.60 -0.01 -6.87
C ILE A 152 -3.97 -0.07 -7.56
N SER A 153 -4.76 -1.10 -7.20
CA SER A 153 -6.10 -1.34 -7.73
C SER A 153 -7.14 -1.07 -6.64
N ILE A 154 -8.13 -0.23 -6.96
CA ILE A 154 -9.20 0.18 -6.06
C ILE A 154 -10.56 0.17 -6.78
N SER A 155 -11.63 -0.04 -6.02
CA SER A 155 -13.02 0.03 -6.51
C SER A 155 -13.81 1.20 -5.90
N ALA A 156 -13.19 1.98 -5.01
CA ALA A 156 -13.78 3.14 -4.35
C ALA A 156 -12.69 4.09 -3.83
N ASP A 157 -13.02 5.36 -3.61
CA ASP A 157 -12.10 6.38 -3.05
C ASP A 157 -11.50 5.96 -1.70
N SER A 158 -12.30 5.26 -0.86
CA SER A 158 -11.85 4.75 0.43
C SER A 158 -10.73 3.72 0.34
N GLY A 159 -10.47 3.13 -0.82
CA GLY A 159 -9.29 2.28 -1.04
C GLY A 159 -7.97 3.03 -0.76
N LEU A 160 -7.95 4.35 -0.95
CA LEU A 160 -6.78 5.21 -0.69
C LEU A 160 -6.82 5.91 0.69
N GLY A 161 -7.51 5.34 1.67
CA GLY A 161 -7.61 5.91 3.02
C GLY A 161 -8.53 7.12 3.13
N ALA A 162 -8.40 7.88 4.21
CA ALA A 162 -9.16 9.10 4.43
C ALA A 162 -8.74 10.22 3.45
N ALA A 163 -9.71 10.87 2.83
CA ALA A 163 -9.40 12.06 2.04
C ALA A 163 -9.04 13.23 2.95
N PRO A 164 -8.09 14.09 2.57
CA PRO A 164 -7.79 15.31 3.33
C PRO A 164 -9.01 16.22 3.44
N GLY A 165 -9.13 16.93 4.57
CA GLY A 165 -10.22 17.89 4.77
C GLY A 165 -10.14 19.13 3.86
N THR A 166 -8.94 19.41 3.32
CA THR A 166 -8.67 20.48 2.35
C THR A 166 -7.80 19.94 1.22
N ALA A 167 -7.84 20.63 0.07
CA ALA A 167 -7.02 20.23 -1.09
C ALA A 167 -5.53 20.17 -0.71
N THR A 168 -4.95 18.98 -0.81
CA THR A 168 -3.57 18.70 -0.39
C THR A 168 -2.78 18.21 -1.60
N ALA A 169 -1.84 19.02 -2.07
CA ALA A 169 -0.99 18.67 -3.20
C ALA A 169 -0.15 17.41 -2.89
N GLY A 170 -0.09 16.48 -3.85
CA GLY A 170 0.72 15.27 -3.71
C GLY A 170 0.24 14.26 -2.66
N HIS A 171 -1.01 14.38 -2.20
CA HIS A 171 -1.58 13.35 -1.32
C HIS A 171 -1.58 11.97 -1.99
N LEU A 172 -1.74 11.94 -3.31
CA LEU A 172 -1.46 10.80 -4.16
C LEU A 172 -0.34 11.15 -5.15
N THR A 173 0.74 10.39 -5.15
CA THR A 173 1.86 10.56 -6.09
C THR A 173 1.94 9.37 -7.04
N LEU A 174 1.89 9.65 -8.35
CA LEU A 174 2.14 8.68 -9.42
C LEU A 174 3.55 8.95 -9.96
N ASN A 175 4.48 8.02 -9.74
CA ASN A 175 5.89 8.16 -10.11
C ASN A 175 6.40 6.91 -10.85
N GLY A 176 5.75 6.57 -11.96
CA GLY A 176 6.05 5.38 -12.75
C GLY A 176 5.11 4.20 -12.47
N GLY A 177 4.28 4.28 -11.43
CA GLY A 177 3.26 3.29 -11.13
C GLY A 177 1.89 3.66 -11.68
N ILE A 178 0.93 2.77 -11.46
CA ILE A 178 -0.42 2.81 -12.01
C ILE A 178 -1.45 2.89 -10.88
N LEU A 179 -2.36 3.86 -10.95
CA LEU A 179 -3.62 3.81 -10.23
C LEU A 179 -4.67 3.16 -11.14
N GLN A 180 -5.27 2.05 -10.70
CA GLN A 180 -6.32 1.35 -11.44
C GLN A 180 -7.66 1.48 -10.72
N SER A 181 -8.66 1.96 -11.45
CA SER A 181 -10.06 1.93 -11.04
C SER A 181 -10.76 0.74 -11.65
N THR A 182 -11.40 -0.09 -10.82
CA THR A 182 -12.13 -1.29 -11.28
C THR A 182 -13.65 -1.12 -11.23
N ALA A 183 -14.15 0.07 -10.85
CA ALA A 183 -15.57 0.38 -10.75
C ALA A 183 -15.83 1.87 -11.00
N ASP A 184 -17.10 2.24 -11.11
CA ASP A 184 -17.54 3.64 -11.13
C ASP A 184 -17.39 4.27 -9.76
N PHE A 185 -16.60 5.33 -9.65
CA PHE A 185 -16.60 6.18 -8.46
C PHE A 185 -15.98 7.57 -8.73
N THR A 186 -16.19 8.46 -7.77
CA THR A 186 -15.53 9.76 -7.75
C THR A 186 -14.37 9.73 -6.76
N LEU A 187 -13.17 10.02 -7.26
CA LEU A 187 -12.01 10.26 -6.41
C LEU A 187 -12.13 11.64 -5.77
N ASN A 188 -11.93 11.72 -4.47
CA ASN A 188 -12.10 12.97 -3.71
C ASN A 188 -11.15 14.07 -4.22
N SER A 189 -11.69 15.23 -4.53
CA SER A 189 -10.96 16.37 -5.11
C SER A 189 -9.87 16.95 -4.20
N ASN A 190 -9.95 16.72 -2.90
CA ASN A 190 -8.92 17.16 -1.96
C ASN A 190 -7.64 16.31 -2.01
N ARG A 191 -7.66 15.14 -2.68
CA ARG A 191 -6.46 14.33 -2.93
C ARG A 191 -5.70 14.89 -4.12
N GLY A 192 -4.94 15.97 -3.98
CA GLY A 192 -4.11 16.43 -5.09
C GLY A 192 -3.20 15.32 -5.62
N ILE A 193 -3.24 15.10 -6.95
CA ILE A 193 -2.39 14.10 -7.61
C ILE A 193 -1.11 14.78 -8.09
N ALA A 194 0.05 14.24 -7.71
CA ALA A 194 1.34 14.66 -8.24
C ALA A 194 1.86 13.64 -9.26
N LEU A 195 2.31 14.12 -10.41
CA LEU A 195 3.06 13.33 -11.38
C LEU A 195 4.55 13.46 -11.06
N GLY A 196 5.14 12.38 -10.58
CA GLY A 196 6.56 12.30 -10.23
C GLY A 196 7.47 12.23 -11.47
N THR A 197 8.76 12.05 -11.26
CA THR A 197 9.78 12.09 -12.33
C THR A 197 9.65 10.99 -13.38
N SER A 198 8.94 9.92 -13.08
CA SER A 198 8.74 8.75 -13.96
C SER A 198 7.34 8.69 -14.58
N HIS A 199 6.67 9.84 -14.70
CA HIS A 199 5.31 9.94 -15.25
C HIS A 199 4.24 9.26 -14.35
N GLY A 200 2.98 9.35 -14.70
CA GLY A 200 1.88 8.71 -13.99
C GLY A 200 0.89 8.08 -14.95
N THR A 201 0.31 6.95 -14.52
CA THR A 201 -0.72 6.27 -15.31
C THR A 201 -1.98 6.10 -14.46
N ILE A 202 -3.12 6.39 -15.05
CA ILE A 202 -4.44 6.09 -14.51
C ILE A 202 -5.15 5.14 -15.48
N ASN A 203 -5.38 3.92 -15.03
CA ASN A 203 -6.17 2.91 -15.71
C ASN A 203 -7.61 2.93 -15.21
N VAL A 204 -8.56 2.83 -16.11
CA VAL A 204 -9.98 2.67 -15.78
C VAL A 204 -10.52 1.47 -16.52
N ASP A 205 -10.94 0.44 -15.78
CA ASP A 205 -11.31 -0.86 -16.36
C ASP A 205 -12.63 -0.84 -17.13
N GLY A 206 -12.70 -1.63 -18.15
CA GLY A 206 -13.92 -2.02 -18.86
C GLY A 206 -14.79 -0.84 -19.24
N SER A 207 -16.03 -0.82 -18.73
CA SER A 207 -17.00 0.27 -18.93
C SER A 207 -17.06 1.24 -17.74
N ALA A 208 -16.15 1.10 -16.76
CA ALA A 208 -16.15 1.94 -15.58
C ALA A 208 -15.83 3.42 -15.91
N THR A 209 -16.29 4.31 -15.06
CA THR A 209 -15.99 5.73 -15.08
C THR A 209 -15.33 6.16 -13.76
N LEU A 210 -14.09 6.65 -13.86
CA LEU A 210 -13.44 7.34 -12.78
C LEU A 210 -13.60 8.85 -12.94
N THR A 211 -14.27 9.49 -11.99
CA THR A 211 -14.43 10.96 -11.98
C THR A 211 -13.43 11.57 -11.02
N TYR A 212 -12.74 12.62 -11.44
CA TYR A 212 -11.84 13.37 -10.58
C TYR A 212 -11.91 14.88 -10.85
N GLY A 213 -12.32 15.62 -9.81
CA GLY A 213 -12.45 17.08 -9.85
C GLY A 213 -11.31 17.84 -9.16
N GLY A 214 -10.31 17.15 -8.64
CA GLY A 214 -9.14 17.76 -8.02
C GLY A 214 -8.06 18.15 -9.04
N ILE A 215 -6.90 18.57 -8.54
CA ILE A 215 -5.79 19.06 -9.36
C ILE A 215 -4.77 17.93 -9.57
N ILE A 216 -4.46 17.66 -10.82
CA ILE A 216 -3.28 16.90 -11.23
C ILE A 216 -2.17 17.90 -11.53
N ALA A 217 -1.01 17.79 -10.88
CA ALA A 217 0.12 18.71 -11.00
C ALA A 217 1.42 17.97 -11.28
N GLY A 218 2.44 18.68 -11.75
CA GLY A 218 3.77 18.15 -12.02
C GLY A 218 4.28 18.51 -13.41
N SER A 219 5.52 18.16 -13.71
CA SER A 219 6.15 18.46 -15.01
C SER A 219 6.16 17.25 -15.98
N ASN A 220 5.53 16.16 -15.60
CA ASN A 220 5.61 14.90 -16.35
C ASN A 220 4.28 14.48 -16.97
N ASN A 221 4.32 13.42 -17.79
CA ASN A 221 3.17 12.98 -18.56
C ASN A 221 2.12 12.26 -17.70
N LEU A 222 0.86 12.43 -18.10
CA LEU A 222 -0.27 11.62 -17.65
C LEU A 222 -0.67 10.66 -18.75
N THR A 223 -0.70 9.36 -18.43
CA THR A 223 -1.24 8.34 -19.34
C THR A 223 -2.60 7.87 -18.85
N LYS A 224 -3.63 7.90 -19.70
CA LYS A 224 -4.91 7.21 -19.53
C LYS A 224 -4.82 5.86 -20.24
N GLY A 225 -4.93 4.76 -19.48
CA GLY A 225 -4.97 3.40 -20.01
C GLY A 225 -6.29 2.69 -19.72
N GLU A 226 -6.44 1.46 -20.25
CA GLU A 226 -7.63 0.62 -20.22
C GLU A 226 -8.88 1.25 -20.88
N ASN A 227 -9.95 0.44 -21.06
CA ASN A 227 -11.08 0.78 -21.93
C ASN A 227 -12.15 1.68 -21.29
N GLY A 228 -12.10 1.92 -19.99
CA GLY A 228 -13.06 2.78 -19.28
C GLY A 228 -12.86 4.27 -19.54
N THR A 229 -13.64 5.08 -18.86
CA THR A 229 -13.64 6.54 -19.00
C THR A 229 -12.98 7.21 -17.79
N LEU A 230 -12.02 8.10 -18.05
CA LEU A 230 -11.50 9.03 -17.05
C LEU A 230 -12.12 10.41 -17.31
N LEU A 231 -12.86 10.93 -16.32
CA LEU A 231 -13.48 12.26 -16.37
C LEU A 231 -12.69 13.20 -15.45
N LEU A 232 -12.05 14.21 -16.05
CA LEU A 232 -11.29 15.24 -15.33
C LEU A 232 -12.00 16.59 -15.42
N SER A 233 -12.39 17.16 -14.27
CA SER A 233 -13.04 18.48 -14.22
C SER A 233 -12.25 19.51 -13.40
N GLY A 234 -11.13 19.12 -12.80
CA GLY A 234 -10.26 20.03 -12.06
C GLY A 234 -9.37 20.89 -12.95
N ALA A 235 -8.92 22.03 -12.43
CA ALA A 235 -7.94 22.90 -13.09
C ALA A 235 -6.54 22.30 -13.02
N ASN A 236 -6.29 21.29 -13.86
CA ASN A 236 -5.03 20.56 -13.89
C ASN A 236 -3.87 21.47 -14.32
N THR A 237 -2.72 21.34 -13.65
CA THR A 237 -1.54 22.20 -13.85
C THR A 237 -0.27 21.45 -14.25
N TYR A 238 -0.38 20.14 -14.54
CA TYR A 238 0.79 19.41 -15.06
C TYR A 238 1.17 19.92 -16.46
N SER A 239 2.46 20.00 -16.74
CA SER A 239 2.99 20.57 -17.99
C SER A 239 3.45 19.50 -19.00
N GLY A 240 3.42 18.23 -18.62
CA GLY A 240 3.75 17.13 -19.52
C GLY A 240 2.60 16.80 -20.48
N ASN A 241 2.84 15.83 -21.36
CA ASN A 241 1.85 15.38 -22.32
C ASN A 241 0.73 14.56 -21.67
N THR A 242 -0.47 14.67 -22.24
CA THR A 242 -1.56 13.72 -21.94
C THR A 242 -1.58 12.65 -23.03
N ILE A 243 -1.43 11.40 -22.64
CA ILE A 243 -1.40 10.24 -23.54
C ILE A 243 -2.64 9.39 -23.29
N ILE A 244 -3.45 9.17 -24.31
CA ILE A 244 -4.60 8.27 -24.23
C ILE A 244 -4.19 6.98 -24.95
N SER A 245 -3.89 5.94 -24.18
CA SER A 245 -3.48 4.63 -24.69
C SER A 245 -4.67 3.73 -25.00
N ALA A 246 -5.78 3.91 -24.26
CA ALA A 246 -7.03 3.18 -24.50
C ALA A 246 -8.20 3.88 -23.79
N GLY A 247 -9.43 3.54 -24.18
CA GLY A 247 -10.68 4.05 -23.62
C GLY A 247 -10.89 5.53 -23.87
N ASN A 248 -11.58 6.20 -22.95
CA ASN A 248 -11.98 7.59 -23.10
C ASN A 248 -11.35 8.49 -22.04
N LEU A 249 -10.92 9.67 -22.44
CA LEU A 249 -10.60 10.78 -21.54
C LEU A 249 -11.58 11.93 -21.84
N SER A 250 -12.33 12.34 -20.83
CA SER A 250 -13.21 13.50 -20.91
C SER A 250 -12.64 14.63 -20.05
N LEU A 251 -12.42 15.79 -20.65
CA LEU A 251 -11.97 17.00 -19.98
C LEU A 251 -13.13 17.99 -19.94
N ILE A 252 -13.63 18.29 -18.76
CA ILE A 252 -14.64 19.31 -18.57
C ILE A 252 -13.93 20.53 -17.98
N HIS A 253 -13.65 21.50 -18.83
CA HIS A 253 -13.18 22.82 -18.41
C HIS A 253 -14.40 23.74 -18.34
N ILE A 254 -14.71 24.18 -17.14
CA ILE A 254 -15.71 25.23 -16.89
C ILE A 254 -14.97 26.56 -16.77
#